data_da505c51d8770bf7d184f456f7ad924f
#
_entry.id   da505c51d8770bf7d184f456f7ad924f
#
_cell.length_a   1.000
_cell.length_b   1.000
_cell.length_c   1.000
_cell.angle_alpha   90.00
_cell.angle_beta   90.00
_cell.angle_gamma   90.00
#
_symmetry.space_group_name_H-M   'P 1'
#
loop_
_entity.id
_entity.type
_entity.pdbx_description
1 polymer ?
#
loop_
_entity_poly.entity_id
_entity_poly.type
_entity_poly.pdbx_seq_one_letter_code
_entity_poly.pdbx_strand_id
1 'polypeptide(L)' 'MRVLSIDPAVRNTGYAVLEGDPRKPLVLAFDVISIPKSLPQSAALSAIRSHLSHVILKFQPDEVAVEGIIYVQSH' A
#
# COMPACT_ATOMS: atom_id res chain seq x y z
N MET A 1 -17.58 3.87 1.75
CA MET A 1 -16.49 3.22 2.47
C MET A 1 -15.16 3.56 1.82
N ARG A 2 -14.16 3.78 2.61
CA ARG A 2 -12.84 4.16 2.10
C ARG A 2 -11.87 2.99 2.29
N VAL A 3 -11.19 2.62 1.22
CA VAL A 3 -10.29 1.46 1.21
C VAL A 3 -8.89 1.90 0.77
N LEU A 4 -7.89 1.49 1.51
CA LEU A 4 -6.49 1.60 1.10
C LEU A 4 -6.09 0.26 0.50
N SER A 5 -5.81 0.25 -0.80
CA SER A 5 -5.38 -0.94 -1.52
C SER A 5 -3.87 -0.89 -1.70
N ILE A 6 -3.18 -1.96 -1.33
CA ILE A 6 -1.72 -2.03 -1.37
C ILE A 6 -1.28 -3.20 -2.24
N ASP A 7 -0.37 -2.92 -3.17
CA ASP A 7 0.28 -3.94 -3.98
C ASP A 7 1.75 -3.98 -3.54
N PRO A 8 2.10 -4.87 -2.61
CA PRO A 8 3.39 -4.82 -1.94
C PRO A 8 4.54 -5.36 -2.79
N ALA A 9 5.64 -4.66 -2.73
CA ALA A 9 6.93 -5.13 -3.23
C ALA A 9 8.01 -4.37 -2.48
N VAL A 10 9.15 -4.99 -2.25
CA VAL A 10 10.17 -4.37 -1.39
C VAL A 10 10.69 -3.06 -1.95
N ARG A 11 10.81 -2.97 -3.28
CA ARG A 11 11.39 -1.77 -3.91
C ARG A 11 10.38 -0.85 -4.54
N ASN A 12 9.19 -1.36 -4.89
CA ASN A 12 8.16 -0.58 -5.56
C ASN A 12 6.79 -1.00 -5.04
N THR A 13 6.41 -0.44 -3.90
CA THR A 13 5.10 -0.73 -3.32
C THR A 13 4.09 0.28 -3.86
N GLY A 14 3.07 -0.22 -4.56
CA GLY A 14 1.99 0.61 -5.05
C GLY A 14 0.86 0.69 -4.04
N TYR A 15 0.16 1.82 -4.03
CA TYR A 15 -1.05 1.93 -3.22
C TYR A 15 -2.05 2.86 -3.89
N ALA A 16 -3.32 2.67 -3.52
CA ALA A 16 -4.39 3.56 -3.94
C ALA A 16 -5.39 3.70 -2.81
N VAL A 17 -5.94 4.89 -2.65
CA VAL A 17 -7.01 5.16 -1.70
C VAL A 17 -8.28 5.36 -2.50
N LEU A 18 -9.27 4.50 -2.26
CA LEU A 18 -10.51 4.46 -3.01
C LEU A 18 -11.69 4.78 -2.09
N GLU A 19 -12.69 5.44 -2.64
CA GLU A 19 -13.87 5.83 -1.90
C GLU A 19 -15.13 5.45 -2.67
N GLY A 20 -16.15 4.98 -1.95
CA GLY A 20 -17.49 4.83 -2.50
C GLY A 20 -17.82 3.41 -2.94
N ASP A 21 -18.63 3.33 -3.99
CA ASP A 21 -19.15 2.07 -4.50
C ASP A 21 -18.03 1.25 -5.15
N PRO A 22 -17.84 -0.03 -4.77
CA PRO A 22 -16.82 -0.87 -5.40
C PRO A 22 -16.94 -0.98 -6.92
N ARG A 23 -18.13 -0.78 -7.47
CA ARG A 23 -18.34 -0.83 -8.92
C ARG A 23 -17.96 0.46 -9.62
N LYS A 24 -17.91 1.57 -8.87
CA LYS A 24 -17.53 2.88 -9.39
C LYS A 24 -16.70 3.60 -8.35
N PRO A 25 -15.52 3.11 -8.05
CA PRO A 25 -14.70 3.73 -7.01
C PRO A 25 -14.17 5.09 -7.46
N LEU A 26 -14.13 6.02 -6.53
CA LEU A 26 -13.48 7.30 -6.73
C LEU A 26 -12.06 7.17 -6.18
N VAL A 27 -11.06 7.44 -7.02
CA VAL A 27 -9.67 7.37 -6.60
C VAL A 27 -9.30 8.68 -5.93
N LEU A 28 -9.04 8.63 -4.63
CA LEU A 28 -8.63 9.81 -3.87
C LEU A 28 -7.13 10.07 -3.99
N ALA A 29 -6.34 9.02 -4.07
CA ALA A 29 -4.89 9.12 -4.19
C ALA A 29 -4.34 7.80 -4.70
N PHE A 30 -3.19 7.85 -5.38
CA PHE A 30 -2.44 6.66 -5.72
C PHE A 30 -0.98 7.06 -5.92
N ASP A 31 -0.08 6.13 -5.63
CA ASP A 31 1.35 6.40 -5.82
C ASP A 31 2.12 5.09 -5.73
N VAL A 32 3.40 5.19 -6.04
CA VAL A 32 4.34 4.09 -5.92
C VAL A 32 5.45 4.55 -4.98
N ILE A 33 5.68 3.78 -3.92
CA ILE A 33 6.78 4.03 -3.00
C ILE A 33 8.01 3.36 -3.56
N SER A 34 8.91 4.14 -4.14
CA SER A 34 10.13 3.62 -4.75
C SER A 34 11.28 3.73 -3.78
N ILE A 35 11.96 2.61 -3.53
CA ILE A 35 13.06 2.54 -2.57
C ILE A 35 14.36 2.26 -3.32
N PRO A 36 15.42 3.05 -3.10
CA PRO A 36 16.70 2.81 -3.76
C PRO A 36 17.25 1.41 -3.45
N LYS A 37 17.82 0.79 -4.46
CA LYS A 37 18.40 -0.54 -4.28
C LYS A 37 19.60 -0.54 -3.33
N SER A 38 20.19 0.62 -3.11
CA SER A 38 21.32 0.76 -2.19
C SER A 38 20.95 0.61 -0.73
N LEU A 39 19.66 0.76 -0.40
CA LEU A 39 19.23 0.59 0.98
C LEU A 39 19.09 -0.88 1.35
N PRO A 40 19.50 -1.27 2.58
CA PRO A 40 19.23 -2.62 3.06
C PRO A 40 17.73 -2.89 3.12
N GLN A 41 17.36 -4.16 3.05
CA GLN A 41 15.95 -4.53 3.06
C GLN A 41 15.22 -4.05 4.30
N SER A 42 15.85 -4.10 5.46
CA SER A 42 15.25 -3.64 6.69
C SER A 42 14.92 -2.14 6.65
N ALA A 43 15.83 -1.33 6.09
CA ALA A 43 15.60 0.09 5.94
C ALA A 43 14.51 0.38 4.90
N ALA A 44 14.46 -0.42 3.84
CA ALA A 44 13.42 -0.30 2.83
C ALA A 44 12.03 -0.57 3.42
N LEU A 45 11.91 -1.64 4.20
CA LEU A 45 10.63 -1.98 4.83
C LEU A 45 10.19 -0.90 5.83
N SER A 46 11.15 -0.32 6.57
CA SER A 46 10.87 0.76 7.50
C SER A 46 10.35 2.00 6.76
N ALA A 47 10.96 2.33 5.61
CA ALA A 47 10.53 3.47 4.82
C ALA A 47 9.12 3.26 4.25
N ILE A 48 8.81 2.07 3.78
CA ILE A 48 7.48 1.72 3.28
C ILE A 48 6.46 1.85 4.40
N ARG A 49 6.76 1.31 5.56
CA ARG A 49 5.88 1.39 6.72
C ARG A 49 5.59 2.85 7.09
N SER A 50 6.63 3.66 7.13
CA SER A 50 6.49 5.08 7.48
C SER A 50 5.60 5.81 6.49
N HIS A 51 5.80 5.56 5.20
CA HIS A 51 5.01 6.19 4.15
C HIS A 51 3.53 5.78 4.24
N LEU A 52 3.28 4.47 4.39
CA LEU A 52 1.91 3.97 4.50
C LEU A 52 1.23 4.47 5.77
N SER A 53 1.97 4.63 6.85
CA SER A 53 1.43 5.21 8.08
C SER A 53 0.92 6.63 7.86
N HIS A 54 1.67 7.44 7.09
CA HIS A 54 1.23 8.79 6.74
C HIS A 54 -0.04 8.76 5.90
N VAL A 55 -0.13 7.85 4.95
CA VAL A 55 -1.33 7.69 4.11
C VAL A 55 -2.54 7.32 4.96
N ILE A 56 -2.36 6.38 5.88
CA ILE A 56 -3.43 5.95 6.77
C ILE A 56 -3.90 7.11 7.65
N LEU A 57 -2.97 7.87 8.21
CA LEU A 57 -3.33 9.01 9.05
C LEU A 57 -4.06 10.09 8.25
N LYS A 58 -3.62 10.33 7.03
CA LYS A 58 -4.20 11.39 6.19
C LYS A 58 -5.60 11.03 5.71
N PHE A 59 -5.80 9.82 5.24
CA PHE A 59 -7.04 9.41 4.59
C PHE A 59 -7.99 8.63 5.50
N GLN A 60 -7.49 8.05 6.56
CA GLN A 60 -8.28 7.29 7.54
C GLN A 60 -9.20 6.26 6.88
N PRO A 61 -8.62 5.29 6.15
CA PRO A 61 -9.43 4.30 5.47
C PRO A 61 -10.16 3.40 6.46
N ASP A 62 -11.32 2.92 6.03
CA ASP A 62 -12.11 1.97 6.82
C ASP A 62 -11.54 0.56 6.73
N GLU A 63 -10.92 0.24 5.60
CA GLU A 63 -10.33 -1.06 5.36
C GLU A 63 -9.02 -0.94 4.62
N VAL A 64 -8.16 -1.93 4.82
CA VAL A 64 -6.90 -2.06 4.08
C VAL A 64 -6.92 -3.41 3.37
N ALA A 65 -6.75 -3.37 2.06
CA ALA A 65 -6.67 -4.57 1.24
C ALA A 65 -5.25 -4.70 0.70
N VAL A 66 -4.67 -5.89 0.84
CA VAL A 66 -3.31 -6.15 0.36
C VAL A 66 -3.39 -7.18 -0.76
N GLU A 67 -2.94 -6.80 -1.94
CA GLU A 67 -3.00 -7.65 -3.11
C GLU A 67 -1.75 -8.51 -3.25
N GLY A 68 -1.86 -9.53 -4.08
CA GLY A 68 -0.73 -10.37 -4.40
C GLY A 68 -0.28 -11.28 -3.29
N ILE A 69 -1.08 -11.46 -2.30
CA ILE A 69 -0.75 -12.34 -1.21
C ILE A 69 -0.94 -13.77 -1.61
N ILE A 70 -0.01 -14.54 -1.42
CA ILE A 70 -0.14 -15.81 -1.97
C ILE A 70 0.33 -16.94 -1.17
N TYR A 71 0.44 -16.67 -1.05
CA TYR A 71 0.87 -17.38 -0.95
C TYR A 71 1.40 -18.16 -0.43
N VAL A 72 1.64 -18.49 -0.26
CA VAL A 72 2.14 -18.88 0.12
C VAL A 72 2.56 -19.84 0.41
N GLN A 73 2.79 -20.21 0.44
CA GLN A 73 3.08 -20.84 0.67
C GLN A 73 3.22 -21.76 1.12
N SER A 74 3.30 -22.27 1.21
CA SER A 74 3.42 -22.97 1.67
C SER A 74 4.03 -23.82 1.89
N HIS A 75 4.40 -24.09 2.07
CA HIS A 75 5.03 -24.58 2.18
C HIS A 75 5.21 -25.26 2.58
#